data_945f4623c3c235ea6225241aa1460548
#
_entry.id   945f4623c3c235ea6225241aa1460548
#
_cell.length_a   1.000
_cell.length_b   1.000
_cell.length_c   1.000
_cell.angle_alpha   90.00
_cell.angle_beta   90.00
_cell.angle_gamma   90.00
#
_symmetry.space_group_name_H-M   'P 1'
#
loop_
_entity.id
_entity.type
_entity.pdbx_description
1 polymer ?
#
loop_
_entity_poly.entity_id
_entity_poly.type
_entity_poly.pdbx_seq_one_letter_code
_entity_poly.pdbx_strand_id
1 'polypeptide(L)'
;MTENRAISAIERPLTTVDVVIFTVQEDGLQVLLVQRPSGPGEPFQGAWALPGGFVDVQLDDSLQACARRKLLDKTGVSSPYLEQLGSWGSRQRDPRGWSATHAYFALLPFEAVQLKPEDGKTAQWHPVNTLPPGPPLAFDHAEILQTALERLRSKVEYTSLPAFLLPEPFTLPQLQKMY
;
A
#
# COMPACT_ATOMS: atom_id res chain seq x y z
N MET A 1 34.43 -16.79 18.06
CA MET A 1 33.10 -16.95 18.74
C MET A 1 32.57 -15.67 19.38
N THR A 2 33.21 -14.52 19.21
CA THR A 2 32.86 -13.25 19.88
C THR A 2 31.98 -12.32 19.06
N GLU A 3 31.92 -12.46 17.72
CA GLU A 3 31.12 -11.59 16.84
C GLU A 3 29.61 -11.87 16.90
N ASN A 4 29.20 -13.10 17.18
CA ASN A 4 27.77 -13.48 17.17
C ASN A 4 26.99 -12.96 18.39
N ARG A 5 27.70 -12.55 19.47
CA ARG A 5 27.07 -11.97 20.66
C ARG A 5 26.73 -10.49 20.50
N ALA A 6 27.52 -9.74 19.72
CA ALA A 6 27.29 -8.31 19.50
C ALA A 6 26.04 -8.06 18.60
N ILE A 7 25.83 -8.90 17.58
CA ILE A 7 24.68 -8.77 16.66
C ILE A 7 23.35 -9.14 17.35
N SER A 8 23.36 -10.09 18.28
CA SER A 8 22.16 -10.48 19.02
C SER A 8 21.69 -9.43 20.06
N ALA A 9 22.57 -8.48 20.40
CA ALA A 9 22.26 -7.40 21.35
C ALA A 9 21.71 -6.13 20.66
N ILE A 10 21.72 -6.07 19.32
CA ILE A 10 21.17 -4.94 18.57
C ILE A 10 19.64 -5.07 18.54
N GLU A 11 18.96 -4.11 19.15
CA GLU A 11 17.50 -4.00 19.02
C GLU A 11 17.13 -3.78 17.55
N ARG A 12 16.20 -4.57 17.06
CA ARG A 12 15.76 -4.50 15.67
C ARG A 12 14.42 -3.76 15.60
N PRO A 13 14.29 -2.76 14.72
CA PRO A 13 12.99 -2.13 14.50
C PRO A 13 12.01 -3.11 13.87
N LEU A 14 10.72 -2.89 14.11
CA LEU A 14 9.66 -3.55 13.36
C LEU A 14 9.74 -3.07 11.91
N THR A 15 9.80 -4.00 10.96
CA THR A 15 9.92 -3.67 9.54
C THR A 15 8.66 -4.13 8.81
N THR A 16 8.02 -3.18 8.13
CA THR A 16 6.80 -3.42 7.35
C THR A 16 6.96 -2.93 5.91
N VAL A 17 6.08 -3.41 5.05
CA VAL A 17 5.87 -2.88 3.71
C VAL A 17 4.40 -2.51 3.58
N ASP A 18 4.12 -1.31 3.10
CA ASP A 18 2.77 -0.84 2.79
C ASP A 18 2.66 -0.51 1.30
N VAL A 19 1.50 -0.79 0.70
CA VAL A 19 1.27 -0.58 -0.73
C VAL A 19 0.09 0.34 -0.94
N VAL A 20 0.31 1.49 -1.56
CA VAL A 20 -0.75 2.37 -2.04
C VAL A 20 -1.23 1.83 -3.39
N ILE A 21 -2.42 1.28 -3.43
CA ILE A 21 -2.99 0.65 -4.63
C ILE A 21 -4.03 1.57 -5.22
N PHE A 22 -3.76 2.09 -6.42
CA PHE A 22 -4.67 2.97 -7.14
C PHE A 22 -5.38 2.23 -8.28
N THR A 23 -6.61 2.63 -8.52
CA THR A 23 -7.39 2.31 -9.72
C THR A 23 -8.22 3.51 -10.14
N VAL A 24 -8.84 3.42 -11.31
CA VAL A 24 -9.81 4.42 -11.78
C VAL A 24 -11.15 3.74 -12.00
N GLN A 25 -12.19 4.37 -11.48
CA GLN A 25 -13.59 4.04 -11.73
C GLN A 25 -14.30 5.25 -12.32
N GLU A 26 -15.62 5.12 -12.61
CA GLU A 26 -16.42 6.20 -13.20
C GLU A 26 -16.33 7.51 -12.39
N ASP A 27 -16.23 7.40 -11.07
CA ASP A 27 -16.16 8.53 -10.13
C ASP A 27 -14.71 9.09 -9.96
N GLY A 28 -13.73 8.58 -10.71
CA GLY A 28 -12.36 9.03 -10.71
C GLY A 28 -11.37 8.11 -10.00
N LEU A 29 -10.25 8.68 -9.55
CA LEU A 29 -9.16 7.94 -8.91
C LEU A 29 -9.60 7.40 -7.54
N GLN A 30 -9.36 6.11 -7.35
CA GLN A 30 -9.67 5.38 -6.12
C GLN A 30 -8.38 4.82 -5.49
N VAL A 31 -8.39 4.69 -4.19
CA VAL A 31 -7.37 3.98 -3.41
C VAL A 31 -7.99 2.81 -2.67
N LEU A 32 -7.28 1.69 -2.63
CA LEU A 32 -7.70 0.54 -1.83
C LEU A 32 -7.30 0.75 -0.37
N LEU A 33 -8.27 0.69 0.53
CA LEU A 33 -8.03 0.69 1.97
C LEU A 33 -8.53 -0.62 2.60
N VAL A 34 -7.90 -1.01 3.68
CA VAL A 34 -8.30 -2.16 4.51
C VAL A 34 -8.66 -1.67 5.91
N GLN A 35 -9.70 -2.24 6.49
CA GLN A 35 -10.07 -1.93 7.86
C GLN A 35 -9.18 -2.73 8.82
N ARG A 36 -8.63 -2.05 9.80
CA ARG A 36 -7.84 -2.69 10.86
C ARG A 36 -8.72 -3.60 11.70
N PRO A 37 -8.22 -4.79 12.09
CA PRO A 37 -8.98 -5.69 12.94
C PRO A 37 -9.26 -5.05 14.32
N SER A 38 -10.32 -5.51 14.96
CA SER A 38 -10.65 -5.16 16.33
C SER A 38 -10.27 -6.34 17.23
N GLY A 39 -9.41 -6.10 18.20
CA GLY A 39 -8.97 -7.16 19.12
C GLY A 39 -7.96 -6.67 20.14
N PRO A 40 -7.74 -7.43 21.22
CA PRO A 40 -6.76 -7.07 22.24
C PRO A 40 -5.35 -6.91 21.65
N GLY A 41 -4.70 -5.79 21.95
CA GLY A 41 -3.34 -5.50 21.50
C GLY A 41 -3.20 -5.01 20.07
N GLU A 42 -4.30 -4.92 19.29
CA GLU A 42 -4.27 -4.37 17.94
C GLU A 42 -4.24 -2.83 17.99
N PRO A 43 -3.23 -2.19 17.36
CA PRO A 43 -3.22 -0.74 17.25
C PRO A 43 -4.23 -0.24 16.22
N PHE A 44 -4.80 0.93 16.44
CA PHE A 44 -5.72 1.60 15.52
C PHE A 44 -6.94 0.74 15.14
N GLN A 45 -7.58 0.10 16.12
CA GLN A 45 -8.73 -0.78 15.91
C GLN A 45 -9.83 -0.10 15.09
N GLY A 46 -10.31 -0.79 14.04
CA GLY A 46 -11.39 -0.32 13.18
C GLY A 46 -11.01 0.83 12.24
N ALA A 47 -9.83 1.42 12.37
CA ALA A 47 -9.36 2.47 11.46
C ALA A 47 -9.05 1.90 10.07
N TRP A 48 -9.20 2.72 9.04
CA TRP A 48 -8.76 2.39 7.70
C TRP A 48 -7.24 2.53 7.57
N ALA A 49 -6.64 1.66 6.77
CA ALA A 49 -5.19 1.58 6.57
C ALA A 49 -4.86 1.21 5.12
N LEU A 50 -3.65 1.50 4.70
CA LEU A 50 -3.11 0.94 3.47
C LEU A 50 -2.91 -0.58 3.63
N PRO A 51 -3.12 -1.37 2.57
CA PRO A 51 -2.69 -2.77 2.54
C PRO A 51 -1.20 -2.90 2.83
N GLY A 52 -0.83 -3.82 3.71
CA GLY A 52 0.56 -3.98 4.09
C GLY A 52 0.75 -4.94 5.25
N GLY A 53 1.89 -4.87 5.88
CA GLY A 53 2.22 -5.65 7.06
C GLY A 53 3.70 -6.03 7.14
N PHE A 54 4.04 -6.85 8.10
CA PHE A 54 5.41 -7.24 8.35
C PHE A 54 6.08 -7.94 7.15
N VAL A 55 7.37 -7.68 7.00
CA VAL A 55 8.24 -8.49 6.14
C VAL A 55 8.33 -9.90 6.73
N ASP A 56 8.13 -10.89 5.90
CA ASP A 56 8.31 -12.29 6.26
C ASP A 56 9.67 -12.77 5.72
N VAL A 57 10.64 -12.90 6.62
CA VAL A 57 12.02 -13.26 6.24
C VAL A 57 12.17 -14.66 5.66
N GLN A 58 11.13 -15.51 5.74
CA GLN A 58 11.11 -16.83 5.13
C GLN A 58 10.54 -16.83 3.71
N LEU A 59 9.70 -15.83 3.40
CA LEU A 59 8.97 -15.75 2.12
C LEU A 59 9.47 -14.61 1.23
N ASP A 60 9.98 -13.55 1.83
CA ASP A 60 10.29 -12.31 1.12
C ASP A 60 11.80 -12.15 0.90
N ASP A 61 12.28 -12.45 -0.29
CA ASP A 61 13.70 -12.28 -0.65
C ASP A 61 14.13 -10.81 -0.71
N SER A 62 13.17 -9.87 -0.83
CA SER A 62 13.42 -8.44 -0.89
C SER A 62 12.18 -7.64 -0.48
N LEU A 63 12.36 -6.34 -0.20
CA LEU A 63 11.25 -5.42 0.06
C LEU A 63 10.26 -5.37 -1.12
N GLN A 64 10.77 -5.41 -2.35
CA GLN A 64 9.92 -5.46 -3.55
C GLN A 64 9.16 -6.78 -3.65
N ALA A 65 9.77 -7.91 -3.29
CA ALA A 65 9.08 -9.20 -3.24
C ALA A 65 7.94 -9.18 -2.21
N CYS A 66 8.21 -8.61 -1.02
CA CYS A 66 7.19 -8.40 0.00
C CYS A 66 6.02 -7.54 -0.54
N ALA A 67 6.31 -6.41 -1.18
CA ALA A 67 5.29 -5.55 -1.76
C ALA A 67 4.43 -6.28 -2.82
N ARG A 68 5.06 -7.06 -3.71
CA ARG A 68 4.36 -7.89 -4.69
C ARG A 68 3.47 -8.93 -4.04
N ARG A 69 3.96 -9.60 -3.02
CA ARG A 69 3.18 -10.60 -2.26
C ARG A 69 1.96 -9.95 -1.62
N LYS A 70 2.13 -8.83 -0.89
CA LYS A 70 1.03 -8.09 -0.27
C LYS A 70 -0.01 -7.63 -1.29
N LEU A 71 0.44 -7.15 -2.46
CA LEU A 71 -0.44 -6.76 -3.56
C LEU A 71 -1.24 -7.96 -4.09
N LEU A 72 -0.56 -9.05 -4.41
CA LEU A 72 -1.16 -10.27 -4.94
C LEU A 72 -2.16 -10.89 -3.94
N ASP A 73 -1.77 -11.00 -2.67
CA ASP A 73 -2.61 -11.56 -1.62
C ASP A 73 -3.91 -10.76 -1.45
N LYS A 74 -3.85 -9.44 -1.61
CA LYS A 74 -5.00 -8.57 -1.43
C LYS A 74 -5.89 -8.47 -2.67
N THR A 75 -5.30 -8.40 -3.85
CA THR A 75 -6.02 -8.08 -5.10
C THR A 75 -6.13 -9.23 -6.08
N GLY A 76 -5.36 -10.29 -5.92
CA GLY A 76 -5.25 -11.37 -6.88
C GLY A 76 -4.47 -11.01 -8.15
N VAL A 77 -3.86 -9.81 -8.21
CA VAL A 77 -3.19 -9.28 -9.40
C VAL A 77 -1.69 -9.20 -9.19
N SER A 78 -0.93 -9.71 -10.15
CA SER A 78 0.49 -9.37 -10.31
C SER A 78 0.57 -8.06 -11.08
N SER A 79 0.89 -6.97 -10.38
CA SER A 79 0.94 -5.67 -11.04
C SER A 79 2.10 -5.56 -12.02
N PRO A 80 1.86 -5.06 -13.24
CA PRO A 80 2.93 -4.65 -14.15
C PRO A 80 3.64 -3.38 -13.66
N TYR A 81 2.99 -2.58 -12.81
CA TYR A 81 3.55 -1.35 -12.27
C TYR A 81 3.55 -1.37 -10.74
N LEU A 82 4.73 -1.42 -10.17
CA LEU A 82 4.99 -1.33 -8.74
C LEU A 82 6.28 -0.54 -8.53
N GLU A 83 6.19 0.62 -7.90
CA GLU A 83 7.32 1.52 -7.67
C GLU A 83 7.47 1.81 -6.18
N GLN A 84 8.72 1.82 -5.71
CA GLN A 84 9.02 2.26 -4.35
C GLN A 84 8.79 3.77 -4.23
N LEU A 85 8.02 4.16 -3.24
CA LEU A 85 7.67 5.54 -2.96
C LEU A 85 8.69 6.20 -2.02
N GLY A 86 9.02 5.51 -0.93
CA GLY A 86 9.93 5.98 0.11
C GLY A 86 9.85 5.12 1.35
N SER A 87 10.46 5.61 2.42
CA SER A 87 10.46 4.95 3.73
C SER A 87 10.07 5.94 4.83
N TRP A 88 9.27 5.47 5.77
CA TRP A 88 8.85 6.19 6.96
C TRP A 88 9.26 5.39 8.19
N GLY A 89 9.90 6.02 9.13
CA GLY A 89 10.35 5.32 10.33
C GLY A 89 10.50 6.25 11.52
N SER A 90 9.92 5.86 12.63
CA SER A 90 10.09 6.56 13.91
C SER A 90 9.59 5.72 15.08
N ARG A 91 9.85 6.21 16.29
CA ARG A 91 9.32 5.62 17.52
C ARG A 91 7.82 5.88 17.69
N GLN A 92 7.29 6.96 17.09
CA GLN A 92 5.92 7.42 17.31
C GLN A 92 4.91 6.85 16.33
N ARG A 93 5.37 6.33 15.18
CA ARG A 93 4.46 5.86 14.13
C ARG A 93 3.66 4.60 14.50
N ASP A 94 4.21 3.75 15.35
CA ASP A 94 3.58 2.49 15.79
C ASP A 94 3.68 2.37 17.31
N PRO A 95 2.57 2.26 18.04
CA PRO A 95 2.60 2.13 19.51
C PRO A 95 3.26 0.84 20.01
N ARG A 96 3.44 -0.16 19.15
CA ARG A 96 4.12 -1.42 19.51
C ARG A 96 5.63 -1.28 19.65
N GLY A 97 6.23 -0.21 19.08
CA GLY A 97 7.66 0.05 19.19
C GLY A 97 8.22 0.84 18.02
N TRP A 98 9.54 1.01 18.02
CA TRP A 98 10.22 1.65 16.90
C TRP A 98 10.00 0.85 15.63
N SER A 99 9.45 1.48 14.61
CA SER A 99 9.12 0.81 13.36
C SER A 99 9.48 1.61 12.14
N ALA A 100 9.74 0.90 11.04
CA ALA A 100 9.91 1.47 9.72
C ALA A 100 8.98 0.74 8.73
N THR A 101 8.41 1.49 7.80
CA THR A 101 7.75 0.94 6.62
C THR A 101 8.46 1.40 5.35
N HIS A 102 8.51 0.51 4.39
CA HIS A 102 8.91 0.80 3.01
C HIS A 102 7.66 0.80 2.16
N ALA A 103 7.26 1.99 1.70
CA ALA A 103 6.03 2.17 0.96
C ALA A 103 6.27 2.04 -0.55
N TYR A 104 5.33 1.38 -1.19
CA TYR A 104 5.24 1.21 -2.65
C TYR A 104 3.91 1.75 -3.13
N PHE A 105 3.80 2.08 -4.42
CA PHE A 105 2.51 2.29 -5.05
C PHE A 105 2.37 1.46 -6.31
N ALA A 106 1.14 1.05 -6.58
CA ALA A 106 0.75 0.22 -7.72
C ALA A 106 -0.44 0.82 -8.43
N LEU A 107 -0.49 0.62 -9.75
CA LEU A 107 -1.61 1.02 -10.60
C LEU A 107 -2.23 -0.25 -11.18
N LEU A 108 -3.54 -0.42 -10.99
CA LEU A 108 -4.26 -1.62 -11.45
C LEU A 108 -5.51 -1.22 -12.23
N PRO A 109 -5.84 -1.92 -13.34
CA PRO A 109 -7.17 -1.85 -13.92
C PRO A 109 -8.21 -2.37 -12.92
N PHE A 110 -9.31 -1.63 -12.74
CA PHE A 110 -10.36 -2.01 -11.79
C PHE A 110 -10.91 -3.42 -12.06
N GLU A 111 -11.12 -3.75 -13.31
CA GLU A 111 -11.70 -5.01 -13.77
C GLU A 111 -10.81 -6.22 -13.48
N ALA A 112 -9.51 -6.01 -13.32
CA ALA A 112 -8.56 -7.08 -13.01
C ALA A 112 -8.54 -7.45 -11.52
N VAL A 113 -9.06 -6.58 -10.65
CA VAL A 113 -8.96 -6.75 -9.20
C VAL A 113 -10.06 -7.65 -8.67
N GLN A 114 -9.65 -8.69 -7.94
CA GLN A 114 -10.53 -9.54 -7.15
C GLN A 114 -10.13 -9.40 -5.68
N LEU A 115 -10.86 -8.56 -4.94
CA LEU A 115 -10.60 -8.38 -3.51
C LEU A 115 -10.81 -9.70 -2.78
N LYS A 116 -9.75 -10.16 -2.12
CA LYS A 116 -9.80 -11.37 -1.31
C LYS A 116 -10.12 -10.98 0.13
N PRO A 117 -11.21 -11.50 0.71
CA PRO A 117 -11.46 -11.34 2.13
C PRO A 117 -10.33 -12.07 2.90
N GLU A 118 -9.70 -11.34 3.79
CA GLU A 118 -8.87 -11.92 4.84
C GLU A 118 -9.70 -11.98 6.14
N ASP A 119 -9.41 -12.94 6.98
CA ASP A 119 -10.12 -13.16 8.24
C ASP A 119 -10.37 -11.85 9.02
N GLY A 120 -11.63 -11.43 9.05
CA GLY A 120 -12.08 -10.25 9.79
C GLY A 120 -11.63 -8.89 9.24
N LYS A 121 -11.00 -8.83 8.06
CA LYS A 121 -10.58 -7.57 7.44
C LYS A 121 -11.44 -7.25 6.23
N THR A 122 -12.03 -6.06 6.23
CA THR A 122 -12.76 -5.51 5.08
C THR A 122 -11.79 -4.72 4.21
N ALA A 123 -11.78 -4.97 2.90
CA ALA A 123 -11.07 -4.17 1.92
C ALA A 123 -12.07 -3.45 1.01
N GLN A 124 -11.89 -2.15 0.80
CA GLN A 124 -12.79 -1.33 -0.02
C GLN A 124 -12.02 -0.27 -0.80
N TRP A 125 -12.55 0.08 -1.98
CA TRP A 125 -12.13 1.21 -2.76
C TRP A 125 -12.74 2.49 -2.21
N HIS A 126 -11.93 3.53 -2.09
CA HIS A 126 -12.34 4.85 -1.63
C HIS A 126 -11.88 5.92 -2.60
N PRO A 127 -12.75 6.89 -2.97
CA PRO A 127 -12.31 8.02 -3.76
C PRO A 127 -11.19 8.80 -3.03
N VAL A 128 -10.12 9.13 -3.74
CA VAL A 128 -8.99 9.82 -3.13
C VAL A 128 -9.32 11.22 -2.63
N ASN A 129 -10.40 11.84 -3.15
CA ASN A 129 -10.84 13.18 -2.79
C ASN A 129 -11.76 13.19 -1.55
N THR A 130 -12.32 12.04 -1.19
CA THR A 130 -13.23 11.90 -0.05
C THR A 130 -12.83 10.65 0.71
N LEU A 131 -11.86 10.77 1.60
CA LEU A 131 -11.53 9.65 2.49
C LEU A 131 -12.74 9.31 3.37
N PRO A 132 -12.87 8.04 3.79
CA PRO A 132 -14.01 7.60 4.58
C PRO A 132 -14.21 8.49 5.81
N PRO A 133 -15.45 8.81 6.17
CA PRO A 133 -15.74 9.53 7.41
C PRO A 133 -15.29 8.68 8.61
N GLY A 134 -14.65 9.33 9.56
CA GLY A 134 -14.18 8.65 10.77
C GLY A 134 -12.77 9.09 11.18
N PRO A 135 -12.11 8.31 12.03
CA PRO A 135 -10.74 8.61 12.46
C PRO A 135 -9.79 8.65 11.25
N PRO A 136 -8.69 9.42 11.36
CA PRO A 136 -7.67 9.45 10.31
C PRO A 136 -7.17 8.04 10.01
N LEU A 137 -6.54 7.84 8.86
CA LEU A 137 -5.91 6.55 8.52
C LEU A 137 -4.95 6.13 9.64
N ALA A 138 -4.86 4.83 9.85
CA ALA A 138 -3.95 4.25 10.84
C ALA A 138 -2.51 4.66 10.57
N PHE A 139 -1.70 4.71 11.62
CA PHE A 139 -0.28 5.06 11.56
C PHE A 139 -0.04 6.43 10.88
N ASP A 140 0.96 6.48 10.01
CA ASP A 140 1.30 7.61 9.13
C ASP A 140 0.78 7.42 7.69
N HIS A 141 -0.21 6.56 7.51
CA HIS A 141 -0.71 6.17 6.18
C HIS A 141 -1.35 7.34 5.41
N ALA A 142 -1.86 8.37 6.09
CA ALA A 142 -2.35 9.58 5.43
C ALA A 142 -1.22 10.34 4.73
N GLU A 143 -0.05 10.45 5.37
CA GLU A 143 1.14 11.08 4.79
C GLU A 143 1.68 10.27 3.61
N ILE A 144 1.74 8.94 3.75
CA ILE A 144 2.17 8.03 2.68
C ILE A 144 1.25 8.16 1.47
N LEU A 145 -0.07 8.17 1.68
CA LEU A 145 -1.05 8.35 0.61
C LEU A 145 -0.90 9.70 -0.09
N GLN A 146 -0.71 10.78 0.66
CA GLN A 146 -0.50 12.12 0.10
C GLN A 146 0.75 12.15 -0.78
N THR A 147 1.85 11.57 -0.31
CA THR A 147 3.10 11.48 -1.09
C THR A 147 2.91 10.65 -2.37
N ALA A 148 2.14 9.56 -2.30
CA ALA A 148 1.83 8.75 -3.47
C ALA A 148 1.00 9.53 -4.51
N LEU A 149 0.02 10.32 -4.07
CA LEU A 149 -0.80 11.17 -4.95
C LEU A 149 0.06 12.24 -5.64
N GLU A 150 0.96 12.88 -4.93
CA GLU A 150 1.89 13.86 -5.49
C GLU A 150 2.83 13.21 -6.52
N ARG A 151 3.36 12.04 -6.20
CA ARG A 151 4.19 11.25 -7.13
C ARG A 151 3.42 10.87 -8.38
N LEU A 152 2.18 10.38 -8.23
CA LEU A 152 1.33 10.00 -9.35
C LEU A 152 1.03 11.21 -10.26
N ARG A 153 0.64 12.35 -9.69
CA ARG A 153 0.39 13.58 -10.45
C ARG A 153 1.60 14.02 -11.26
N SER A 154 2.78 14.06 -10.64
CA SER A 154 4.01 14.47 -11.34
C SER A 154 4.38 13.53 -12.49
N LYS A 155 4.01 12.26 -12.41
CA LYS A 155 4.32 11.26 -13.44
C LYS A 155 3.30 11.21 -14.57
N VAL A 156 2.01 11.43 -14.28
CA VAL A 156 0.94 11.44 -15.28
C VAL A 156 1.21 12.48 -16.37
N GLU A 157 1.77 13.62 -16.01
CA GLU A 157 2.08 14.71 -16.95
C GLU A 157 3.16 14.36 -17.99
N TYR A 158 4.04 13.39 -17.70
CA TYR A 158 5.24 13.14 -18.49
C TYR A 158 5.45 11.67 -18.92
N THR A 159 4.53 10.77 -18.57
CA THR A 159 4.72 9.33 -18.83
C THR A 159 3.44 8.65 -19.30
N SER A 160 3.58 7.41 -19.78
CA SER A 160 2.45 6.54 -20.14
C SER A 160 1.83 5.79 -18.95
N LEU A 161 2.08 6.22 -17.72
CA LEU A 161 1.55 5.58 -16.51
C LEU A 161 0.03 5.40 -16.50
N PRO A 162 -0.80 6.34 -17.00
CA PRO A 162 -2.24 6.15 -17.05
C PRO A 162 -2.68 4.89 -17.79
N ALA A 163 -1.86 4.37 -18.71
CA ALA A 163 -2.17 3.13 -19.41
C ALA A 163 -2.29 1.91 -18.47
N PHE A 164 -1.58 1.89 -17.35
CA PHE A 164 -1.67 0.80 -16.36
C PHE A 164 -2.98 0.78 -15.56
N LEU A 165 -3.77 1.85 -15.67
CA LEU A 165 -5.10 1.95 -15.03
C LEU A 165 -6.22 1.47 -15.95
N LEU A 166 -5.90 1.15 -17.21
CA LEU A 166 -6.87 0.71 -18.20
C LEU A 166 -6.78 -0.80 -18.40
N PRO A 167 -7.92 -1.47 -18.66
CA PRO A 167 -7.90 -2.87 -19.06
C PRO A 167 -7.23 -3.04 -20.43
N GLU A 168 -6.54 -4.13 -20.62
CA GLU A 168 -5.96 -4.48 -21.93
C GLU A 168 -6.95 -5.37 -22.73
N PRO A 169 -7.19 -5.08 -24.01
CA PRO A 169 -6.75 -3.91 -24.78
C PRO A 169 -7.53 -2.64 -24.49
N PHE A 170 -6.90 -1.47 -24.56
CA PHE A 170 -7.55 -0.17 -24.41
C PHE A 170 -7.43 0.66 -25.72
N THR A 171 -8.26 1.70 -25.84
CA THR A 171 -8.28 2.60 -26.99
C THR A 171 -7.62 3.95 -26.68
N LEU A 172 -7.12 4.65 -27.71
CA LEU A 172 -6.57 6.00 -27.53
C LEU A 172 -7.54 6.99 -26.86
N PRO A 173 -8.86 7.01 -27.19
CA PRO A 173 -9.81 7.86 -26.47
C PRO A 173 -9.95 7.51 -24.98
N GLN A 174 -9.84 6.24 -24.59
CA GLN A 174 -9.82 5.85 -23.18
C GLN A 174 -8.58 6.39 -22.48
N LEU A 175 -7.41 6.28 -23.10
CA LEU A 175 -6.18 6.83 -22.55
C LEU A 175 -6.25 8.36 -22.42
N GLN A 176 -6.82 9.07 -23.39
CA GLN A 176 -6.96 10.54 -23.36
C GLN A 176 -7.83 11.04 -22.22
N LYS A 177 -8.79 10.26 -21.74
CA LYS A 177 -9.64 10.63 -20.60
C LYS A 177 -8.91 10.53 -19.25
N MET A 178 -7.71 9.91 -19.22
CA MET A 178 -6.92 9.74 -18.01
C MET A 178 -5.96 10.91 -17.76
N TYR A 179 -5.77 11.79 -18.75
CA TYR A 179 -4.97 13.02 -18.68
C TYR A 179 -5.84 14.25 -18.47
#